data_d716fe71ff01f7ab9e9314172ba0f0f5
#
_entry.id   d716fe71ff01f7ab9e9314172ba0f0f5
#
_cell.length_a   1.000
_cell.length_b   1.000
_cell.length_c   1.000
_cell.angle_alpha   90.00
_cell.angle_beta   90.00
_cell.angle_gamma   90.00
#
_symmetry.space_group_name_H-M   'P 1'
#
loop_
_entity.id
_entity.type
_entity.pdbx_description
1 polymer ?
#
loop_
_entity_poly.entity_id
_entity_poly.type
_entity_poly.pdbx_seq_one_letter_code
_entity_poly.pdbx_strand_id
1 'polypeptide(L)'
;MKNEAKDSIASYLSRVMNSEGAAAPKTRVRVAIAGEEYTIVAAETEEYIRRIAALVDEKVRGIMESGRVPLADAVVLAACNLADEKTRAAETAESLRSQIKAYSDEIARLRTELSAMRREAAARALEQD
;
A
#
# COMPACT_ATOMS: atom_id res chain seq x y z
N MET A 1 27.83 -19.98 4.40
CA MET A 1 27.73 -18.59 4.79
C MET A 1 26.69 -17.79 3.98
N LYS A 2 26.70 -17.89 2.66
CA LYS A 2 25.67 -17.16 1.85
C LYS A 2 24.25 -17.65 2.08
N ASN A 3 24.04 -18.92 2.42
CA ASN A 3 22.70 -19.48 2.64
C ASN A 3 22.08 -19.06 3.98
N GLU A 4 22.89 -18.89 5.02
CA GLU A 4 22.41 -18.48 6.33
C GLU A 4 21.85 -17.04 6.32
N ALA A 5 22.49 -16.13 5.60
CA ALA A 5 22.04 -14.76 5.45
C ALA A 5 20.71 -14.70 4.70
N LYS A 6 20.56 -15.52 3.65
CA LYS A 6 19.32 -15.59 2.87
C LYS A 6 18.16 -16.15 3.70
N ASP A 7 18.41 -17.20 4.47
CA ASP A 7 17.40 -17.80 5.36
C ASP A 7 17.01 -16.84 6.47
N SER A 8 17.96 -16.07 7.00
CA SER A 8 17.73 -15.06 8.01
C SER A 8 16.85 -13.91 7.49
N ILE A 9 17.11 -13.46 6.27
CA ILE A 9 16.31 -12.43 5.61
C ILE A 9 14.89 -12.93 5.34
N ALA A 10 14.75 -14.16 4.84
CA ALA A 10 13.46 -14.78 4.58
C ALA A 10 12.63 -14.90 5.87
N SER A 11 13.25 -15.30 6.97
CA SER A 11 12.61 -15.38 8.29
C SER A 11 12.14 -14.02 8.78
N TYR A 12 12.98 -13.01 8.59
CA TYR A 12 12.66 -11.63 8.97
C TYR A 12 11.47 -11.09 8.17
N LEU A 13 11.51 -11.25 6.84
CA LEU A 13 10.42 -10.83 5.96
C LEU A 13 9.11 -11.53 6.31
N SER A 14 9.17 -12.82 6.62
CA SER A 14 8.00 -13.58 7.05
C SER A 14 7.38 -12.99 8.33
N ARG A 15 8.21 -12.62 9.30
CA ARG A 15 7.73 -11.99 10.54
C ARG A 15 7.07 -10.63 10.30
N VAL A 16 7.70 -9.80 9.49
CA VAL A 16 7.19 -8.44 9.21
C VAL A 16 5.89 -8.51 8.42
N MET A 17 5.80 -9.38 7.42
CA MET A 17 4.61 -9.53 6.59
C MET A 17 3.45 -10.20 7.30
N ASN A 18 3.74 -11.03 8.31
CA ASN A 18 2.73 -11.77 9.06
C ASN A 18 2.35 -11.16 10.40
N SER A 19 2.79 -9.95 10.69
CA SER A 19 2.54 -9.32 12.00
C SER A 19 1.06 -9.15 12.35
N GLU A 20 0.18 -9.19 11.37
CA GLU A 20 -1.27 -9.00 11.56
C GLU A 20 -2.11 -10.26 11.31
N GLY A 21 -1.50 -11.38 10.93
CA GLY A 21 -2.25 -12.56 10.53
C GLY A 21 -1.66 -13.90 10.95
N ALA A 22 -1.36 -14.07 12.26
CA ALA A 22 -0.69 -15.25 12.77
C ALA A 22 -1.39 -16.58 12.47
N ALA A 23 -2.69 -16.58 12.14
CA ALA A 23 -3.49 -17.79 11.92
C ALA A 23 -3.71 -18.13 10.43
N ALA A 24 -3.29 -17.29 9.50
CA ALA A 24 -3.49 -17.53 8.06
C ALA A 24 -2.47 -18.53 7.52
N PRO A 25 -2.88 -19.41 6.57
CA PRO A 25 -1.93 -20.31 5.92
C PRO A 25 -0.83 -19.54 5.20
N LYS A 26 0.40 -20.01 5.32
CA LYS A 26 1.57 -19.36 4.73
C LYS A 26 1.86 -19.90 3.35
N THR A 27 2.12 -19.01 2.41
CA THR A 27 2.54 -19.35 1.06
C THR A 27 4.07 -19.22 0.97
N ARG A 28 4.69 -20.20 0.36
CA ARG A 28 6.15 -20.21 0.13
C ARG A 28 6.40 -19.93 -1.35
N VAL A 29 7.13 -18.89 -1.66
CA VAL A 29 7.40 -18.47 -3.04
C VAL A 29 8.88 -18.20 -3.23
N ARG A 30 9.45 -18.78 -4.29
CA ARG A 30 10.83 -18.48 -4.71
C ARG A 30 10.79 -17.30 -5.66
N VAL A 31 11.59 -16.28 -5.37
CA VAL A 31 11.66 -15.05 -6.16
C VAL A 31 13.12 -14.71 -6.47
N ALA A 32 13.34 -14.02 -7.57
CA ALA A 32 14.65 -13.49 -7.94
C ALA A 32 14.66 -11.99 -7.73
N ILE A 33 15.61 -11.50 -6.94
CA ILE A 33 15.79 -10.06 -6.69
C ILE A 33 17.26 -9.75 -6.95
N ALA A 34 17.51 -8.85 -7.90
CA ALA A 34 18.86 -8.44 -8.30
C ALA A 34 19.77 -9.62 -8.66
N GLY A 35 19.23 -10.63 -9.35
CA GLY A 35 19.96 -11.80 -9.78
C GLY A 35 20.16 -12.88 -8.74
N GLU A 36 19.67 -12.69 -7.53
CA GLU A 36 19.75 -13.64 -6.43
C GLU A 36 18.39 -14.25 -6.13
N GLU A 37 18.35 -15.54 -5.82
CA GLU A 37 17.12 -16.22 -5.44
C GLU A 37 16.86 -16.14 -3.95
N TYR A 38 15.62 -15.85 -3.60
CA TYR A 38 15.14 -15.81 -2.22
C TYR A 38 13.85 -16.60 -2.12
N THR A 39 13.61 -17.20 -0.98
CA THR A 39 12.33 -17.83 -0.65
C THR A 39 11.60 -16.96 0.36
N ILE A 40 10.44 -16.48 -0.02
CA ILE A 40 9.58 -15.65 0.85
C ILE A 40 8.43 -16.52 1.34
N VAL A 41 8.20 -16.52 2.65
CA VAL A 41 7.09 -17.22 3.28
C VAL A 41 6.23 -16.18 3.98
N ALA A 42 4.98 -16.04 3.54
CA ALA A 42 4.08 -15.02 4.05
C ALA A 42 2.63 -15.47 3.95
N ALA A 43 1.77 -14.87 4.76
CA ALA A 43 0.32 -15.11 4.73
C ALA A 43 -0.35 -14.26 3.64
N GLU A 44 0.15 -14.39 2.40
CA GLU A 44 -0.30 -13.63 1.24
C GLU A 44 -0.39 -14.56 0.03
N THR A 45 -1.05 -14.12 -1.03
CA THR A 45 -1.12 -14.89 -2.28
C THR A 45 0.24 -14.90 -2.98
N GLU A 46 0.49 -15.95 -3.76
CA GLU A 46 1.70 -16.04 -4.55
C GLU A 46 1.84 -14.84 -5.50
N GLU A 47 0.76 -14.42 -6.13
CA GLU A 47 0.73 -13.26 -7.03
C GLU A 47 1.17 -11.98 -6.33
N TYR A 48 0.69 -11.77 -5.12
CA TYR A 48 1.05 -10.60 -4.33
C TYR A 48 2.53 -10.61 -3.96
N ILE A 49 3.03 -11.75 -3.49
CA ILE A 49 4.45 -11.91 -3.13
C ILE A 49 5.34 -11.66 -4.34
N ARG A 50 4.99 -12.21 -5.52
CA ARG A 50 5.75 -11.99 -6.75
C ARG A 50 5.74 -10.54 -7.19
N ARG A 51 4.62 -9.85 -7.02
CA ARG A 51 4.50 -8.42 -7.34
C ARG A 51 5.40 -7.58 -6.46
N ILE A 52 5.42 -7.85 -5.15
CA ILE A 52 6.29 -7.14 -4.21
C ILE A 52 7.77 -7.38 -4.57
N ALA A 53 8.13 -8.64 -4.82
CA ALA A 53 9.50 -8.99 -5.21
C ALA A 53 9.93 -8.31 -6.52
N ALA A 54 9.02 -8.23 -7.49
CA ALA A 54 9.28 -7.57 -8.77
C ALA A 54 9.51 -6.06 -8.58
N LEU A 55 8.78 -5.41 -7.70
CA LEU A 55 8.98 -3.99 -7.39
C LEU A 55 10.36 -3.74 -6.77
N VAL A 56 10.76 -4.58 -5.83
CA VAL A 56 12.07 -4.48 -5.20
C VAL A 56 13.19 -4.73 -6.23
N ASP A 57 13.03 -5.79 -7.04
CA ASP A 57 13.99 -6.14 -8.09
C ASP A 57 14.19 -4.97 -9.06
N GLU A 58 13.12 -4.37 -9.53
CA GLU A 58 13.16 -3.23 -10.45
C GLU A 58 13.90 -2.04 -9.84
N LYS A 59 13.60 -1.70 -8.59
CA LYS A 59 14.25 -0.59 -7.88
C LYS A 59 15.74 -0.82 -7.73
N VAL A 60 16.13 -2.00 -7.25
CA VAL A 60 17.54 -2.34 -7.02
C VAL A 60 18.32 -2.35 -8.32
N ARG A 61 17.81 -3.03 -9.35
CA ARG A 61 18.47 -3.11 -10.66
C ARG A 61 18.59 -1.73 -11.31
N GLY A 62 17.55 -0.91 -11.23
CA GLY A 62 17.58 0.44 -11.76
C GLY A 62 18.68 1.30 -11.15
N ILE A 63 18.88 1.21 -9.85
CA ILE A 63 19.94 1.93 -9.14
C ILE A 63 21.32 1.40 -9.55
N MET A 64 21.48 0.09 -9.62
CA MET A 64 22.76 -0.53 -10.00
C MET A 64 23.17 -0.13 -11.43
N GLU A 65 22.22 -0.11 -12.35
CA GLU A 65 22.47 0.23 -13.76
C GLU A 65 22.79 1.71 -13.97
N SER A 66 22.12 2.60 -13.24
CA SER A 66 22.24 4.05 -13.44
C SER A 66 23.55 4.64 -12.92
N GLY A 67 24.17 4.02 -11.92
CA GLY A 67 25.31 4.61 -11.24
C GLY A 67 26.50 3.68 -10.95
N ARG A 68 26.51 2.46 -11.50
CA ARG A 68 27.51 1.44 -11.16
C ARG A 68 27.63 1.25 -9.64
N VAL A 69 26.51 1.24 -8.98
CA VAL A 69 26.42 1.12 -7.53
C VAL A 69 26.52 -0.36 -7.14
N PRO A 70 27.35 -0.73 -6.14
CA PRO A 70 27.38 -2.10 -5.65
C PRO A 70 26.02 -2.53 -5.09
N LEU A 71 25.74 -3.83 -5.11
CA LEU A 71 24.48 -4.40 -4.67
C LEU A 71 24.07 -3.94 -3.26
N ALA A 72 25.00 -3.99 -2.30
CA ALA A 72 24.70 -3.61 -0.92
C ALA A 72 24.20 -2.14 -0.81
N ASP A 73 24.90 -1.24 -1.51
CA ASP A 73 24.54 0.17 -1.53
C ASP A 73 23.21 0.40 -2.29
N ALA A 74 23.03 -0.32 -3.39
CA ALA A 74 21.80 -0.24 -4.18
C ALA A 74 20.58 -0.68 -3.37
N VAL A 75 20.71 -1.70 -2.54
CA VAL A 75 19.64 -2.16 -1.65
C VAL A 75 19.27 -1.09 -0.64
N VAL A 76 20.26 -0.44 -0.03
CA VAL A 76 20.01 0.64 0.93
C VAL A 76 19.30 1.81 0.25
N LEU A 77 19.77 2.22 -0.93
CA LEU A 77 19.15 3.31 -1.69
C LEU A 77 17.73 2.95 -2.13
N ALA A 78 17.51 1.71 -2.57
CA ALA A 78 16.20 1.23 -2.93
C ALA A 78 15.24 1.26 -1.73
N ALA A 79 15.72 0.85 -0.56
CA ALA A 79 14.93 0.90 0.67
C ALA A 79 14.53 2.35 1.01
N CYS A 80 15.44 3.30 0.87
CA CYS A 80 15.17 4.71 1.09
C CYS A 80 14.14 5.24 0.09
N ASN A 81 14.26 4.87 -1.19
CA ASN A 81 13.31 5.28 -2.22
C ASN A 81 11.91 4.72 -1.94
N LEU A 82 11.82 3.45 -1.57
CA LEU A 82 10.54 2.82 -1.24
C LEU A 82 9.91 3.43 0.01
N ALA A 83 10.73 3.76 1.02
CA ALA A 83 10.25 4.45 2.21
C ALA A 83 9.73 5.85 1.89
N ASP A 84 10.41 6.58 1.00
CA ASP A 84 9.95 7.89 0.52
C ASP A 84 8.61 7.76 -0.21
N GLU A 85 8.50 6.82 -1.14
CA GLU A 85 7.25 6.57 -1.87
C GLU A 85 6.10 6.21 -0.93
N LYS A 86 6.37 5.36 0.06
CA LYS A 86 5.39 4.97 1.08
C LYS A 86 4.92 6.18 1.88
N THR A 87 5.86 7.02 2.30
CA THR A 87 5.55 8.22 3.08
C THR A 87 4.68 9.19 2.28
N ARG A 88 5.05 9.44 1.04
CA ARG A 88 4.26 10.31 0.15
C ARG A 88 2.87 9.73 -0.12
N ALA A 89 2.79 8.42 -0.34
CA ALA A 89 1.50 7.75 -0.55
C ALA A 89 0.62 7.84 0.71
N ALA A 90 1.20 7.72 1.90
CA ALA A 90 0.47 7.86 3.16
C ALA A 90 -0.06 9.29 3.35
N GLU A 91 0.74 10.29 3.01
CA GLU A 91 0.32 11.71 3.05
C GLU A 91 -0.81 11.98 2.07
N THR A 92 -0.69 11.46 0.85
CA THR A 92 -1.74 11.56 -0.17
C THR A 92 -3.03 10.88 0.29
N ALA A 93 -2.93 9.69 0.87
CA ALA A 93 -4.08 8.96 1.39
C ALA A 93 -4.77 9.76 2.51
N GLU A 94 -4.02 10.38 3.40
CA GLU A 94 -4.57 11.21 4.47
C GLU A 94 -5.28 12.44 3.90
N SER A 95 -4.68 13.10 2.90
CA SER A 95 -5.30 14.23 2.21
C SER A 95 -6.61 13.82 1.54
N LEU A 96 -6.62 12.66 0.86
CA LEU A 96 -7.83 12.14 0.21
C LEU A 96 -8.92 11.80 1.23
N ARG A 97 -8.56 11.23 2.38
CA ARG A 97 -9.51 10.95 3.45
C ARG A 97 -10.15 12.23 3.98
N SER A 98 -9.35 13.28 4.15
CA SER A 98 -9.85 14.59 4.57
C SER A 98 -10.81 15.18 3.55
N GLN A 99 -10.50 15.07 2.25
CA GLN A 99 -11.38 15.53 1.17
C GLN A 99 -12.67 14.73 1.12
N ILE A 100 -12.60 13.41 1.28
CA ILE A 100 -13.79 12.54 1.32
C ILE A 100 -14.69 12.95 2.48
N LYS A 101 -14.11 13.19 3.65
CA LYS A 101 -14.88 13.64 4.82
C LYS A 101 -15.56 14.98 4.54
N ALA A 102 -14.83 15.94 3.97
CA ALA A 102 -15.37 17.26 3.64
C ALA A 102 -16.53 17.16 2.65
N TYR A 103 -16.37 16.35 1.59
CA TYR A 103 -17.43 16.15 0.61
C TYR A 103 -18.63 15.41 1.20
N SER A 104 -18.37 14.42 2.06
CA SER A 104 -19.44 13.69 2.76
C SER A 104 -20.26 14.62 3.65
N ASP A 105 -19.60 15.50 4.39
CA ASP A 105 -20.26 16.50 5.23
C ASP A 105 -21.09 17.48 4.38
N GLU A 106 -20.56 17.91 3.23
CA GLU A 106 -21.24 18.78 2.28
C GLU A 106 -22.48 18.11 1.68
N ILE A 107 -22.37 16.83 1.32
CA ILE A 107 -23.52 16.06 0.82
C ILE A 107 -24.60 15.96 1.89
N ALA A 108 -24.23 15.70 3.15
CA ALA A 108 -25.17 15.62 4.25
C ALA A 108 -25.88 16.96 4.47
N ARG A 109 -25.15 18.07 4.39
CA ARG A 109 -25.70 19.43 4.49
C ARG A 109 -26.70 19.71 3.37
N LEU A 110 -26.30 19.40 2.14
CA LEU A 110 -27.16 19.64 0.97
C LEU A 110 -28.42 18.79 1.00
N ARG A 111 -28.33 17.55 1.48
CA ARG A 111 -29.50 16.66 1.63
C ARG A 111 -30.46 17.21 2.67
N THR A 112 -29.94 17.78 3.76
CA THR A 112 -30.76 18.40 4.79
C THR A 112 -31.49 19.65 4.24
N GLU A 113 -30.79 20.51 3.50
CA GLU A 113 -31.37 21.67 2.83
C GLU A 113 -32.44 21.26 1.82
N LEU A 114 -32.15 20.26 1.02
CA LEU A 114 -33.09 19.75 0.02
C LEU A 114 -34.35 19.21 0.68
N SER A 115 -34.25 18.48 1.79
CA SER A 115 -35.38 17.96 2.53
C SER A 115 -36.24 19.12 3.10
N ALA A 116 -35.60 20.17 3.63
CA ALA A 116 -36.29 21.35 4.14
C ALA A 116 -37.04 22.08 3.02
N MET A 117 -36.39 22.27 1.87
CA MET A 117 -37.02 22.92 0.70
C MET A 117 -38.21 22.13 0.17
N ARG A 118 -38.10 20.79 0.14
CA ARG A 118 -39.21 19.92 -0.28
C ARG A 118 -40.40 20.03 0.67
N ARG A 119 -40.15 20.09 1.98
CA ARG A 119 -41.19 20.25 2.99
C ARG A 119 -41.90 21.63 2.86
N GLU A 120 -41.13 22.68 2.63
CA GLU A 120 -41.68 24.03 2.39
C GLU A 120 -42.53 24.06 1.12
N ALA A 121 -42.03 23.43 0.03
CA ALA A 121 -42.75 23.37 -1.22
C ALA A 121 -44.09 22.61 -1.05
N ALA A 122 -44.05 21.49 -0.32
CA ALA A 122 -45.28 20.72 -0.03
C ALA A 122 -46.27 21.53 0.83
N ALA A 123 -45.77 22.27 1.82
CA ALA A 123 -46.60 23.11 2.67
C ALA A 123 -47.25 24.24 1.87
N ARG A 124 -46.49 24.88 0.96
CA ARG A 124 -47.06 25.94 0.08
C ARG A 124 -48.11 25.38 -0.86
N ALA A 125 -47.91 24.18 -1.40
CA ALA A 125 -48.90 23.55 -2.26
C ALA A 125 -50.20 23.27 -1.53
N LEU A 126 -50.14 22.90 -0.25
CA LEU A 126 -51.32 22.69 0.58
C LEU A 126 -52.07 24.01 0.91
N GLU A 127 -51.35 25.13 1.06
CA GLU A 127 -51.95 26.43 1.34
C GLU A 127 -52.65 27.02 0.13
N GLN A 128 -52.29 26.62 -1.09
CA GLN A 128 -52.91 27.15 -2.32
C GLN A 128 -54.20 26.42 -2.72
N ASP A 129 -54.53 25.35 -2.05
CA ASP A 129 -55.80 24.64 -2.24
C ASP A 129 -56.83 25.16 -1.22
#